data_add6039f471d269d59c46099a74bc9ad
#
_entry.id   add6039f471d269d59c46099a74bc9ad
#
_cell.length_a   1.000
_cell.length_b   1.000
_cell.length_c   1.000
_cell.angle_alpha   90.00
_cell.angle_beta   90.00
_cell.angle_gamma   90.00
#
_symmetry.space_group_name_H-M   'P 1'
#
loop_
_entity.id
_entity.type
_entity.pdbx_description
1 polymer ?
#
loop_
_entity_poly.entity_id
_entity_poly.type
_entity_poly.pdbx_seq_one_letter_code
_entity_poly.pdbx_strand_id
1 'polypeptide(L)'
;MLSAPILFRPESIHQQLDQRFYRPVEAAQFPQHQLRYRNHAAAKSVGLDGLDDASWVQHFGHFQPLDGSFLAPLALCYHGHQFGHYNPDLGDGRGFLFAQIRDQQDRLMDLGTKGSGTTPFSRSADGRLTLKGAVREILATEMLTALDVTTSQSFSVIETGEQLERNDEPSPTRSAVLVRLSHSHIRIGSFQRLAYMDDMDGIEMLARHVARHYFGGAAKTGLAQTELVQTELAQTKLAKDNDGLDADAPLTELLPALLSHVAAAIADTAGRWLAAGFVHGVLNTDNFNITGESFDYGPWRFLPSFEPGLTAAYFDQTGRYAYGRQSDAALWAVCRLADCFVKLVPQKDLEDRLAAFYPLLEARLAKQMQWRLGVVFDEEDPARDAALARDIFGAAKQSQCGFDQMFHDLYGGKARVDGYDDDCWRPVLEALQAAKPRNPAALDHPHFQSAKALSMTIDEVEAIWAPIAASDDWSLLSDKIAAIHQMRYAYGGDSAMPLPSIIGEPKA
;
A
#
# COMPACT_ATOMS: atom_id res chain seq x y z
N MET A 1 -30.60 -6.46 4.04
CA MET A 1 -30.35 -7.67 4.86
C MET A 1 -29.15 -7.33 5.71
N LEU A 2 -29.26 -7.39 7.04
CA LEU A 2 -28.08 -7.26 7.91
C LEU A 2 -27.21 -8.48 7.66
N SER A 3 -25.98 -8.28 7.19
CA SER A 3 -25.01 -9.37 7.04
C SER A 3 -24.73 -9.96 8.42
N ALA A 4 -24.57 -11.30 8.48
CA ALA A 4 -24.17 -11.96 9.71
C ALA A 4 -22.87 -11.31 10.26
N PRO A 5 -22.70 -11.24 11.60
CA PRO A 5 -21.48 -10.71 12.18
C PRO A 5 -20.28 -11.53 11.69
N ILE A 6 -19.20 -10.84 11.30
CA ILE A 6 -17.95 -11.48 10.89
C ILE A 6 -17.31 -12.03 12.15
N LEU A 7 -17.03 -13.35 12.15
CA LEU A 7 -16.37 -13.99 13.27
C LEU A 7 -14.89 -13.68 13.27
N PHE A 8 -14.34 -13.38 14.43
CA PHE A 8 -12.89 -13.33 14.64
C PHE A 8 -12.27 -14.73 14.41
N ARG A 9 -11.31 -14.83 13.48
CA ARG A 9 -10.65 -16.07 13.07
C ARG A 9 -9.14 -15.91 13.17
N PRO A 10 -8.57 -16.06 14.39
CA PRO A 10 -7.14 -15.93 14.62
C PRO A 10 -6.37 -17.07 13.95
N GLU A 11 -5.12 -16.77 13.61
CA GLU A 11 -4.17 -17.71 13.01
C GLU A 11 -2.79 -17.56 13.64
N SER A 12 -1.96 -18.58 13.49
CA SER A 12 -0.56 -18.57 13.91
C SER A 12 0.36 -19.18 12.84
N ILE A 13 0.00 -18.93 11.58
CA ILE A 13 0.63 -19.56 10.41
C ILE A 13 2.12 -19.22 10.30
N HIS A 14 2.51 -17.97 10.60
CA HIS A 14 3.91 -17.56 10.51
C HIS A 14 4.81 -18.30 11.51
N GLN A 15 4.27 -18.72 12.66
CA GLN A 15 4.99 -19.53 13.65
C GLN A 15 5.28 -20.97 13.21
N GLN A 16 4.64 -21.45 12.13
CA GLN A 16 4.96 -22.74 11.52
C GLN A 16 6.30 -22.71 10.78
N LEU A 17 6.80 -21.53 10.44
CA LEU A 17 8.17 -21.29 10.03
C LEU A 17 9.10 -21.38 11.26
N ASP A 18 10.38 -21.60 11.03
CA ASP A 18 11.36 -21.69 12.10
C ASP A 18 12.04 -20.34 12.41
N GLN A 19 13.01 -20.35 13.32
CA GLN A 19 13.73 -19.15 13.75
C GLN A 19 14.61 -18.49 12.67
N ARG A 20 14.71 -19.05 11.48
CA ARG A 20 15.34 -18.37 10.33
C ARG A 20 14.55 -17.15 9.90
N PHE A 21 13.22 -17.13 10.13
CA PHE A 21 12.28 -16.16 9.57
C PHE A 21 11.87 -15.09 10.58
N TYR A 22 11.97 -15.34 11.87
CA TYR A 22 11.57 -14.39 12.92
C TYR A 22 12.37 -14.54 14.21
N ARG A 23 12.22 -13.54 15.07
CA ARG A 23 12.66 -13.58 16.49
C ARG A 23 11.48 -13.22 17.36
N PRO A 24 11.13 -14.03 18.40
CA PRO A 24 10.20 -13.61 19.42
C PRO A 24 10.77 -12.38 20.15
N VAL A 25 9.93 -11.38 20.40
CA VAL A 25 10.31 -10.12 21.06
C VAL A 25 9.24 -9.70 22.04
N GLU A 26 9.57 -8.73 22.88
CA GLU A 26 8.63 -8.06 23.78
C GLU A 26 8.40 -6.64 23.32
N ALA A 27 7.18 -6.15 23.52
CA ALA A 27 6.85 -4.75 23.27
C ALA A 27 7.49 -3.85 24.36
N ALA A 28 7.79 -2.61 23.98
CA ALA A 28 8.20 -1.60 24.93
C ALA A 28 7.08 -1.29 25.93
N GLN A 29 7.45 -0.90 27.14
CA GLN A 29 6.53 -0.33 28.11
C GLN A 29 6.44 1.18 27.90
N PHE A 30 5.22 1.68 27.77
CA PHE A 30 4.99 3.11 27.52
C PHE A 30 4.39 3.81 28.74
N PRO A 31 4.71 5.10 28.98
CA PRO A 31 4.16 5.85 30.11
C PRO A 31 2.67 6.11 30.01
N GLN A 32 2.12 6.19 28.79
CA GLN A 32 0.69 6.40 28.52
C GLN A 32 0.24 5.57 27.33
N HIS A 33 -1.09 5.38 27.21
CA HIS A 33 -1.71 4.67 26.12
C HIS A 33 -3.00 5.40 25.71
N GLN A 34 -2.86 6.50 24.98
CA GLN A 34 -3.99 7.30 24.54
C GLN A 34 -4.41 6.90 23.14
N LEU A 35 -5.61 6.32 23.00
CA LEU A 35 -6.17 5.99 21.69
C LEU A 35 -6.40 7.27 20.88
N ARG A 36 -5.81 7.35 19.68
CA ARG A 36 -5.93 8.49 18.76
C ARG A 36 -6.68 8.16 17.49
N TYR A 37 -6.55 6.94 17.01
CA TYR A 37 -7.19 6.49 15.78
C TYR A 37 -7.58 5.03 15.86
N ARG A 38 -8.80 4.72 15.41
CA ARG A 38 -9.32 3.36 15.27
C ARG A 38 -10.06 3.22 13.95
N ASN A 39 -9.63 2.28 13.12
CA ASN A 39 -10.26 1.99 11.84
C ASN A 39 -11.38 0.95 12.01
N HIS A 40 -12.63 1.42 12.08
CA HIS A 40 -13.78 0.54 12.27
C HIS A 40 -14.05 -0.39 11.08
N ALA A 41 -13.78 0.09 9.86
CA ALA A 41 -13.95 -0.72 8.65
C ALA A 41 -12.96 -1.88 8.60
N ALA A 42 -11.68 -1.61 8.89
CA ALA A 42 -10.64 -2.61 8.99
C ALA A 42 -10.91 -3.59 10.14
N ALA A 43 -11.33 -3.09 11.32
CA ALA A 43 -11.70 -3.94 12.45
C ALA A 43 -12.85 -4.89 12.10
N LYS A 44 -13.88 -4.38 11.43
CA LYS A 44 -15.01 -5.18 10.98
C LYS A 44 -14.61 -6.26 9.98
N SER A 45 -13.68 -5.95 9.06
CA SER A 45 -13.24 -6.93 8.05
C SER A 45 -12.60 -8.20 8.63
N VAL A 46 -12.09 -8.11 9.86
CA VAL A 46 -11.41 -9.21 10.59
C VAL A 46 -12.13 -9.63 11.89
N GLY A 47 -13.35 -9.15 12.12
CA GLY A 47 -14.17 -9.54 13.28
C GLY A 47 -13.72 -8.98 14.63
N LEU A 48 -13.04 -7.80 14.63
CA LEU A 48 -12.56 -7.11 15.83
C LEU A 48 -13.35 -5.82 16.14
N ASP A 49 -14.45 -5.56 15.41
CA ASP A 49 -15.29 -4.37 15.60
C ASP A 49 -16.08 -4.37 16.92
N GLY A 50 -16.26 -5.54 17.54
CA GLY A 50 -16.92 -5.69 18.84
C GLY A 50 -16.07 -5.32 20.07
N LEU A 51 -14.76 -5.03 19.91
CA LEU A 51 -13.91 -4.60 21.03
C LEU A 51 -14.31 -3.18 21.48
N ASP A 52 -14.43 -2.96 22.79
CA ASP A 52 -14.51 -1.61 23.34
C ASP A 52 -13.12 -0.92 23.36
N ASP A 53 -13.07 0.37 23.67
CA ASP A 53 -11.82 1.12 23.65
C ASP A 53 -10.82 0.64 24.71
N ALA A 54 -11.28 0.15 25.87
CA ALA A 54 -10.40 -0.39 26.89
C ALA A 54 -9.73 -1.69 26.43
N SER A 55 -10.50 -2.62 25.87
CA SER A 55 -9.99 -3.87 25.27
C SER A 55 -9.09 -3.56 24.07
N TRP A 56 -9.45 -2.56 23.27
CA TRP A 56 -8.63 -2.10 22.12
C TRP A 56 -7.24 -1.66 22.59
N VAL A 57 -7.17 -0.84 23.63
CA VAL A 57 -5.90 -0.37 24.22
C VAL A 57 -5.10 -1.52 24.83
N GLN A 58 -5.77 -2.50 25.46
CA GLN A 58 -5.08 -3.69 25.99
C GLN A 58 -4.37 -4.47 24.88
N HIS A 59 -5.04 -4.70 23.73
CA HIS A 59 -4.44 -5.47 22.65
C HIS A 59 -3.44 -4.66 21.80
N PHE A 60 -3.74 -3.41 21.48
CA PHE A 60 -2.96 -2.62 20.50
C PHE A 60 -2.06 -1.54 21.11
N GLY A 61 -2.16 -1.33 22.43
CA GLY A 61 -1.28 -0.46 23.20
C GLY A 61 -0.37 -1.21 24.14
N HIS A 62 -0.94 -2.13 24.94
CA HIS A 62 -0.18 -2.99 25.87
C HIS A 62 0.29 -4.30 25.22
N PHE A 63 -0.15 -4.59 24.00
CA PHE A 63 0.19 -5.78 23.23
C PHE A 63 -0.16 -7.10 23.94
N GLN A 64 -1.27 -7.08 24.71
CA GLN A 64 -1.83 -8.33 25.22
C GLN A 64 -2.24 -9.21 24.03
N PRO A 65 -1.78 -10.48 23.97
CA PRO A 65 -2.09 -11.37 22.87
C PRO A 65 -3.61 -11.47 22.59
N LEU A 66 -3.98 -11.56 21.32
CA LEU A 66 -5.32 -11.92 20.91
C LEU A 66 -5.50 -13.44 21.06
N ASP A 67 -6.62 -13.87 21.60
CA ASP A 67 -6.91 -15.30 21.82
C ASP A 67 -6.79 -16.09 20.52
N GLY A 68 -6.00 -17.17 20.56
CA GLY A 68 -5.77 -18.05 19.40
C GLY A 68 -4.72 -17.55 18.38
N SER A 69 -4.10 -16.38 18.60
CA SER A 69 -2.99 -15.86 17.79
C SER A 69 -1.65 -16.08 18.49
N PHE A 70 -0.61 -15.29 18.15
CA PHE A 70 0.73 -15.43 18.73
C PHE A 70 0.73 -15.12 20.23
N LEU A 71 1.46 -15.92 20.99
CA LEU A 71 1.68 -15.66 22.44
C LEU A 71 2.73 -14.57 22.68
N ALA A 72 3.64 -14.36 21.74
CA ALA A 72 4.64 -13.30 21.75
C ALA A 72 4.75 -12.70 20.35
N PRO A 73 4.97 -11.38 20.21
CA PRO A 73 5.22 -10.74 18.94
C PRO A 73 6.46 -11.27 18.23
N LEU A 74 6.48 -11.20 16.90
CA LEU A 74 7.52 -11.75 16.05
C LEU A 74 8.22 -10.65 15.25
N ALA A 75 9.47 -10.32 15.56
CA ALA A 75 10.29 -9.46 14.70
C ALA A 75 10.77 -10.26 13.49
N LEU A 76 10.34 -9.87 12.29
CA LEU A 76 10.62 -10.59 11.06
C LEU A 76 12.06 -10.37 10.61
N CYS A 77 12.66 -11.46 10.11
CA CYS A 77 14.03 -11.48 9.60
C CYS A 77 14.04 -11.19 8.10
N TYR A 78 14.67 -10.09 7.70
CA TYR A 78 14.90 -9.76 6.30
C TYR A 78 16.20 -8.95 6.15
N HIS A 79 16.71 -8.88 4.94
CA HIS A 79 17.73 -7.94 4.51
C HIS A 79 17.14 -7.01 3.45
N GLY A 80 17.95 -6.30 2.68
CA GLY A 80 17.44 -5.52 1.56
C GLY A 80 18.51 -4.68 0.90
N HIS A 81 18.16 -4.18 -0.29
CA HIS A 81 18.93 -3.14 -0.94
C HIS A 81 18.32 -1.78 -0.62
N GLN A 82 19.10 -0.94 0.03
CA GLN A 82 18.74 0.44 0.34
C GLN A 82 19.49 1.37 -0.61
N PHE A 83 18.79 2.16 -1.42
CA PHE A 83 19.39 3.00 -2.46
C PHE A 83 20.37 2.25 -3.38
N GLY A 84 20.10 0.97 -3.66
CA GLY A 84 20.93 0.12 -4.51
C GLY A 84 22.10 -0.58 -3.81
N HIS A 85 22.36 -0.30 -2.54
CA HIS A 85 23.37 -0.96 -1.74
C HIS A 85 22.76 -2.04 -0.85
N TYR A 86 23.30 -3.24 -0.89
CA TYR A 86 22.84 -4.33 -0.04
C TYR A 86 23.19 -4.05 1.44
N ASN A 87 22.20 -4.23 2.32
CA ASN A 87 22.34 -4.06 3.76
C ASN A 87 21.92 -5.35 4.48
N PRO A 88 22.90 -6.11 5.05
CA PRO A 88 22.62 -7.34 5.78
C PRO A 88 22.19 -7.11 7.24
N ASP A 89 22.17 -5.87 7.73
CA ASP A 89 21.82 -5.52 9.11
C ASP A 89 20.35 -5.13 9.27
N LEU A 90 19.51 -5.42 8.27
CA LEU A 90 18.08 -5.12 8.29
C LEU A 90 17.27 -6.24 8.96
N GLY A 91 16.05 -5.89 9.29
CA GLY A 91 14.99 -6.68 9.88
C GLY A 91 13.95 -5.74 10.48
N ASP A 92 12.93 -6.26 11.14
CA ASP A 92 11.94 -5.43 11.83
C ASP A 92 12.60 -4.70 13.02
N GLY A 93 13.16 -3.51 12.78
CA GLY A 93 13.98 -2.75 13.73
C GLY A 93 13.19 -1.83 14.68
N ARG A 94 11.91 -1.57 14.42
CA ARG A 94 11.04 -0.71 15.26
C ARG A 94 9.60 -1.17 15.31
N GLY A 95 9.37 -2.44 15.08
CA GLY A 95 8.04 -3.04 15.03
C GLY A 95 8.15 -4.55 14.98
N PHE A 96 7.00 -5.21 14.92
CA PHE A 96 6.90 -6.66 14.88
C PHE A 96 5.56 -7.09 14.29
N LEU A 97 5.45 -8.32 13.84
CA LEU A 97 4.21 -8.99 13.55
C LEU A 97 3.54 -9.37 14.89
N PHE A 98 2.37 -8.76 15.16
CA PHE A 98 1.66 -8.92 16.44
C PHE A 98 0.68 -10.08 16.41
N ALA A 99 -0.09 -10.22 15.31
CA ALA A 99 -1.10 -11.24 15.16
C ALA A 99 -1.35 -11.58 13.69
N GLN A 100 -1.94 -12.75 13.45
CA GLN A 100 -2.48 -13.13 12.15
C GLN A 100 -3.97 -13.49 12.29
N ILE A 101 -4.77 -13.10 11.30
CA ILE A 101 -6.23 -13.23 11.32
C ILE A 101 -6.72 -13.51 9.90
N ARG A 102 -7.75 -14.34 9.73
CA ARG A 102 -8.46 -14.44 8.46
C ARG A 102 -9.52 -13.36 8.33
N ASP A 103 -9.54 -12.69 7.19
CA ASP A 103 -10.59 -11.73 6.87
C ASP A 103 -11.86 -12.44 6.30
N GLN A 104 -12.87 -11.64 5.94
CA GLN A 104 -14.13 -12.16 5.38
C GLN A 104 -13.97 -12.80 3.99
N GLN A 105 -12.88 -12.55 3.26
CA GLN A 105 -12.54 -13.18 1.99
C GLN A 105 -11.63 -14.40 2.17
N ASP A 106 -11.42 -14.85 3.41
CA ASP A 106 -10.52 -15.94 3.78
C ASP A 106 -9.03 -15.67 3.51
N ARG A 107 -8.65 -14.39 3.33
CA ARG A 107 -7.24 -14.02 3.19
C ARG A 107 -6.57 -14.01 4.55
N LEU A 108 -5.32 -14.47 4.58
CA LEU A 108 -4.46 -14.35 5.77
C LEU A 108 -3.97 -12.91 5.89
N MET A 109 -4.42 -12.22 6.94
CA MET A 109 -4.06 -10.84 7.23
C MET A 109 -3.12 -10.78 8.42
N ASP A 110 -2.17 -9.87 8.35
CA ASP A 110 -1.17 -9.61 9.37
C ASP A 110 -1.49 -8.30 10.09
N LEU A 111 -1.46 -8.31 11.43
CA LEU A 111 -1.38 -7.10 12.24
C LEU A 111 0.08 -6.82 12.58
N GLY A 112 0.72 -5.92 11.82
CA GLY A 112 2.09 -5.48 12.03
C GLY A 112 2.14 -4.15 12.75
N THR A 113 3.20 -3.90 13.52
CA THR A 113 3.35 -2.69 14.31
C THR A 113 4.47 -1.80 13.81
N LYS A 114 4.44 -0.52 14.18
CA LYS A 114 5.53 0.45 13.95
C LYS A 114 5.63 1.38 15.15
N GLY A 115 6.81 1.48 15.73
CA GLY A 115 7.05 2.27 16.95
C GLY A 115 6.86 1.50 18.26
N SER A 116 6.66 0.17 18.20
CA SER A 116 6.33 -0.67 19.36
C SER A 116 7.51 -1.12 20.23
N GLY A 117 8.72 -0.72 19.90
CA GLY A 117 9.90 -1.00 20.70
C GLY A 117 11.12 -1.42 19.89
N THR A 118 12.21 -1.65 20.59
CA THR A 118 13.44 -2.19 20.01
C THR A 118 13.34 -3.69 19.83
N THR A 119 14.05 -4.19 18.83
CA THR A 119 14.18 -5.60 18.48
C THR A 119 15.67 -5.93 18.29
N PRO A 120 16.06 -7.18 18.07
CA PRO A 120 17.43 -7.51 17.68
C PRO A 120 17.94 -6.82 16.42
N PHE A 121 17.04 -6.23 15.60
CA PHE A 121 17.35 -5.54 14.34
C PHE A 121 17.35 -4.01 14.45
N SER A 122 17.16 -3.43 15.63
CA SER A 122 17.09 -1.97 15.82
C SER A 122 18.43 -1.25 15.62
N ARG A 123 19.54 -1.99 15.69
CA ARG A 123 20.89 -1.41 15.64
C ARG A 123 21.04 -0.35 16.75
N SER A 124 21.24 0.92 16.40
CA SER A 124 21.30 2.05 17.34
C SER A 124 20.00 2.85 17.45
N ALA A 125 18.92 2.42 16.76
CA ALA A 125 17.65 3.14 16.79
C ALA A 125 16.85 2.82 18.06
N ASP A 126 16.00 3.76 18.48
CA ASP A 126 15.19 3.68 19.70
C ASP A 126 13.92 2.80 19.56
N GLY A 127 13.62 2.32 18.35
CA GLY A 127 12.44 1.52 18.08
C GLY A 127 11.12 2.30 18.16
N ARG A 128 11.16 3.61 18.02
CA ARG A 128 10.00 4.50 18.19
C ARG A 128 9.50 5.08 16.87
N LEU A 129 8.25 5.53 16.88
CA LEU A 129 7.59 6.29 15.82
C LEU A 129 7.08 7.61 16.40
N THR A 130 7.26 8.71 15.67
CA THR A 130 6.66 9.99 16.05
C THR A 130 5.16 9.99 15.77
N LEU A 131 4.37 10.72 16.56
CA LEU A 131 2.94 10.87 16.32
C LEU A 131 2.66 11.49 14.94
N LYS A 132 3.51 12.45 14.50
CA LYS A 132 3.47 12.99 13.13
C LYS A 132 3.62 11.89 12.09
N GLY A 133 4.56 10.97 12.29
CA GLY A 133 4.76 9.83 11.41
C GLY A 133 3.52 8.93 11.33
N ALA A 134 2.85 8.68 12.48
CA ALA A 134 1.60 7.91 12.51
C ALA A 134 0.45 8.63 11.79
N VAL A 135 0.27 9.94 11.99
CA VAL A 135 -0.73 10.76 11.27
C VAL A 135 -0.48 10.72 9.76
N ARG A 136 0.79 10.79 9.33
CA ARG A 136 1.16 10.66 7.91
C ARG A 136 0.80 9.29 7.34
N GLU A 137 0.99 8.21 8.10
CA GLU A 137 0.57 6.85 7.67
C GLU A 137 -0.96 6.78 7.50
N ILE A 138 -1.74 7.34 8.43
CA ILE A 138 -3.21 7.42 8.32
C ILE A 138 -3.60 8.11 7.01
N LEU A 139 -3.08 9.32 6.77
CA LEU A 139 -3.41 10.12 5.58
C LEU A 139 -3.04 9.40 4.28
N ALA A 140 -1.87 8.75 4.23
CA ALA A 140 -1.43 7.99 3.07
C ALA A 140 -2.37 6.81 2.78
N THR A 141 -2.65 5.97 3.79
CA THR A 141 -3.46 4.76 3.61
C THR A 141 -4.91 5.08 3.24
N GLU A 142 -5.51 6.12 3.84
CA GLU A 142 -6.86 6.55 3.52
C GLU A 142 -6.96 7.11 2.09
N MET A 143 -6.02 7.98 1.69
CA MET A 143 -6.03 8.57 0.35
C MET A 143 -5.74 7.52 -0.73
N LEU A 144 -4.77 6.63 -0.52
CA LEU A 144 -4.44 5.55 -1.45
C LEU A 144 -5.61 4.57 -1.60
N THR A 145 -6.27 4.21 -0.51
CA THR A 145 -7.49 3.38 -0.55
C THR A 145 -8.61 4.05 -1.37
N ALA A 146 -8.81 5.36 -1.19
CA ALA A 146 -9.82 6.11 -1.92
C ALA A 146 -9.48 6.27 -3.42
N LEU A 147 -8.20 6.22 -3.78
CA LEU A 147 -7.69 6.22 -5.15
C LEU A 147 -7.52 4.80 -5.74
N ASP A 148 -8.12 3.80 -5.10
CA ASP A 148 -8.11 2.40 -5.54
C ASP A 148 -6.69 1.80 -5.65
N VAL A 149 -5.76 2.24 -4.80
CA VAL A 149 -4.44 1.62 -4.66
C VAL A 149 -4.50 0.51 -3.61
N THR A 150 -4.03 -0.69 -3.95
CA THR A 150 -3.90 -1.79 -2.98
C THR A 150 -2.86 -1.42 -1.94
N THR A 151 -3.30 -1.18 -0.70
CA THR A 151 -2.45 -0.67 0.38
C THR A 151 -2.77 -1.34 1.72
N SER A 152 -1.76 -1.50 2.57
CA SER A 152 -1.97 -1.77 3.98
C SER A 152 -2.85 -0.68 4.59
N GLN A 153 -3.60 -1.01 5.61
CA GLN A 153 -4.49 -0.07 6.28
C GLN A 153 -3.95 0.31 7.65
N SER A 154 -3.93 1.59 7.96
CA SER A 154 -3.75 2.04 9.34
C SER A 154 -4.93 1.50 10.16
N PHE A 155 -4.63 0.68 11.16
CA PHE A 155 -5.63 -0.03 11.97
C PHE A 155 -5.90 0.68 13.30
N SER A 156 -4.81 1.02 14.00
CA SER A 156 -4.83 1.69 15.29
C SER A 156 -3.64 2.62 15.44
N VAL A 157 -3.85 3.81 16.04
CA VAL A 157 -2.78 4.68 16.53
C VAL A 157 -3.01 4.97 18.00
N ILE A 158 -2.01 4.67 18.82
CA ILE A 158 -2.01 4.92 20.26
C ILE A 158 -0.80 5.80 20.59
N GLU A 159 -1.06 6.97 21.14
CA GLU A 159 -0.01 7.88 21.62
C GLU A 159 0.56 7.36 22.93
N THR A 160 1.89 7.39 23.08
CA THR A 160 2.59 6.68 24.16
C THR A 160 3.01 7.56 25.34
N GLY A 161 2.84 8.88 25.19
CA GLY A 161 3.26 9.86 26.21
C GLY A 161 4.77 10.12 26.28
N GLU A 162 5.57 9.42 25.47
CA GLU A 162 7.00 9.69 25.36
C GLU A 162 7.28 10.93 24.51
N GLN A 163 8.39 11.61 24.79
CA GLN A 163 8.92 12.70 24.00
C GLN A 163 10.22 12.25 23.33
N LEU A 164 10.30 12.39 22.01
CA LEU A 164 11.39 11.89 21.18
C LEU A 164 12.26 13.03 20.65
N GLU A 165 13.56 12.81 20.60
CA GLU A 165 14.49 13.68 19.87
C GLU A 165 14.66 13.17 18.44
N ARG A 166 14.46 14.05 17.46
CA ARG A 166 14.59 13.76 16.03
C ARG A 166 15.37 14.89 15.35
N ASN A 167 16.18 14.53 14.36
CA ASN A 167 17.00 15.50 13.62
C ASN A 167 16.28 16.14 12.43
N ASP A 168 15.16 15.56 12.01
CA ASP A 168 14.42 15.90 10.80
C ASP A 168 13.03 16.51 11.08
N GLU A 169 12.69 16.69 12.35
CA GLU A 169 11.46 17.38 12.77
C GLU A 169 11.69 18.15 14.09
N PRO A 170 10.83 19.16 14.41
CA PRO A 170 10.94 19.89 15.68
C PRO A 170 10.89 18.93 16.88
N SER A 171 11.87 19.08 17.78
CA SER A 171 12.04 18.21 18.94
C SER A 171 12.05 19.03 20.24
N PRO A 172 11.56 18.49 21.37
CA PRO A 172 11.04 17.12 21.52
C PRO A 172 9.68 16.94 20.81
N THR A 173 9.44 15.74 20.26
CA THR A 173 8.20 15.43 19.52
C THR A 173 7.46 14.26 20.15
N ARG A 174 6.13 14.25 20.04
CA ARG A 174 5.23 13.22 20.58
C ARG A 174 5.42 11.89 19.89
N SER A 175 5.29 10.80 20.65
CA SER A 175 5.49 9.42 20.19
C SER A 175 4.17 8.66 20.08
N ALA A 176 4.11 7.71 19.15
CA ALA A 176 2.96 6.83 18.99
C ALA A 176 3.38 5.42 18.57
N VAL A 177 2.46 4.49 18.77
CA VAL A 177 2.48 3.17 18.13
C VAL A 177 1.39 3.12 17.06
N LEU A 178 1.78 2.70 15.88
CA LEU A 178 0.87 2.38 14.78
C LEU A 178 0.74 0.86 14.67
N VAL A 179 -0.49 0.35 14.56
CA VAL A 179 -0.80 -0.99 14.10
C VAL A 179 -1.35 -0.91 12.67
N ARG A 180 -0.87 -1.78 11.79
CA ARG A 180 -1.28 -1.89 10.39
C ARG A 180 -1.92 -3.24 10.13
N LEU A 181 -3.01 -3.26 9.38
CA LEU A 181 -3.59 -4.48 8.81
C LEU A 181 -3.12 -4.62 7.37
N SER A 182 -2.49 -5.74 7.04
CA SER A 182 -1.86 -5.98 5.74
C SER A 182 -2.04 -7.43 5.30
N HIS A 183 -2.10 -7.69 4.01
CA HIS A 183 -2.21 -9.06 3.46
C HIS A 183 -0.88 -9.83 3.53
N SER A 184 0.16 -9.30 4.06
CA SER A 184 1.42 -9.96 4.44
C SER A 184 2.38 -8.92 5.00
N HIS A 185 3.36 -9.35 5.79
CA HIS A 185 4.57 -8.59 6.11
C HIS A 185 5.84 -9.29 5.59
N ILE A 186 5.70 -10.36 4.80
CA ILE A 186 6.81 -10.98 4.08
C ILE A 186 7.21 -10.05 2.93
N ARG A 187 8.49 -9.72 2.85
CA ARG A 187 9.06 -8.75 1.91
C ARG A 187 9.97 -9.46 0.90
N ILE A 188 10.28 -8.83 -0.22
CA ILE A 188 11.36 -9.30 -1.10
C ILE A 188 12.64 -9.52 -0.29
N GLY A 189 12.92 -8.63 0.66
CA GLY A 189 14.05 -8.74 1.57
C GLY A 189 14.12 -10.02 2.41
N SER A 190 13.00 -10.69 2.67
CA SER A 190 12.98 -11.98 3.36
C SER A 190 13.70 -13.07 2.55
N PHE A 191 13.47 -13.13 1.24
CA PHE A 191 14.17 -14.02 0.31
C PHE A 191 15.64 -13.61 0.12
N GLN A 192 15.92 -12.31 0.05
CA GLN A 192 17.29 -11.81 -0.10
C GLN A 192 18.19 -12.21 1.07
N ARG A 193 17.65 -12.20 2.30
CA ARG A 193 18.39 -12.65 3.47
C ARG A 193 18.78 -14.13 3.36
N LEU A 194 17.88 -15.00 2.95
CA LEU A 194 18.13 -16.43 2.79
C LEU A 194 19.16 -16.68 1.68
N ALA A 195 19.02 -15.99 0.54
CA ALA A 195 19.99 -16.09 -0.55
C ALA A 195 21.40 -15.62 -0.16
N TYR A 196 21.49 -14.55 0.63
CA TYR A 196 22.76 -14.03 1.16
C TYR A 196 23.44 -15.05 2.11
N MET A 197 22.65 -15.78 2.89
CA MET A 197 23.11 -16.82 3.80
C MET A 197 23.35 -18.17 3.11
N ASP A 198 23.14 -18.25 1.81
CA ASP A 198 23.21 -19.49 1.02
C ASP A 198 22.22 -20.57 1.52
N ASP A 199 21.10 -20.18 2.10
CA ASP A 199 20.06 -21.05 2.68
C ASP A 199 18.99 -21.40 1.64
N MET A 200 19.29 -22.35 0.76
CA MET A 200 18.38 -22.77 -0.31
C MET A 200 17.15 -23.50 0.25
N ASP A 201 17.29 -24.27 1.32
CA ASP A 201 16.17 -24.94 2.00
C ASP A 201 15.21 -23.89 2.62
N GLY A 202 15.77 -22.81 3.15
CA GLY A 202 14.98 -21.67 3.64
C GLY A 202 14.20 -20.97 2.53
N ILE A 203 14.79 -20.79 1.34
CA ILE A 203 14.11 -20.24 0.16
C ILE A 203 12.95 -21.13 -0.25
N GLU A 204 13.16 -22.47 -0.34
CA GLU A 204 12.10 -23.43 -0.64
C GLU A 204 10.96 -23.34 0.39
N MET A 205 11.30 -23.40 1.69
CA MET A 205 10.31 -23.32 2.77
C MET A 205 9.48 -22.04 2.69
N LEU A 206 10.12 -20.89 2.48
CA LEU A 206 9.42 -19.60 2.37
C LEU A 206 8.57 -19.53 1.10
N ALA A 207 9.06 -20.04 -0.03
CA ALA A 207 8.31 -20.04 -1.29
C ALA A 207 7.04 -20.89 -1.19
N ARG A 208 7.13 -22.09 -0.62
CA ARG A 208 5.98 -22.97 -0.38
C ARG A 208 4.99 -22.36 0.61
N HIS A 209 5.49 -21.70 1.67
CA HIS A 209 4.67 -20.96 2.63
C HIS A 209 3.90 -19.82 1.94
N VAL A 210 4.59 -19.00 1.15
CA VAL A 210 3.97 -17.88 0.42
C VAL A 210 2.94 -18.40 -0.59
N ALA A 211 3.28 -19.42 -1.36
CA ALA A 211 2.36 -20.01 -2.32
C ALA A 211 1.07 -20.52 -1.65
N ARG A 212 1.21 -21.28 -0.55
CA ARG A 212 0.07 -21.88 0.15
C ARG A 212 -0.86 -20.87 0.80
N HIS A 213 -0.30 -19.86 1.44
CA HIS A 213 -1.08 -18.99 2.33
C HIS A 213 -1.47 -17.64 1.71
N TYR A 214 -0.75 -17.17 0.68
CA TYR A 214 -1.00 -15.87 0.06
C TYR A 214 -1.40 -15.96 -1.42
N PHE A 215 -1.07 -17.07 -2.12
CA PHE A 215 -1.41 -17.27 -3.54
C PHE A 215 -2.13 -18.58 -3.81
N GLY A 216 -2.51 -19.36 -2.78
CA GLY A 216 -3.26 -20.61 -2.95
C GLY A 216 -4.72 -20.41 -3.39
N GLY A 217 -5.33 -21.46 -3.97
CA GLY A 217 -6.63 -21.39 -4.67
C GLY A 217 -7.84 -20.90 -3.87
N ALA A 218 -7.79 -20.85 -2.53
CA ALA A 218 -8.81 -20.22 -1.69
C ALA A 218 -8.52 -18.73 -1.44
N ALA A 219 -7.25 -18.34 -1.45
CA ALA A 219 -6.82 -16.95 -1.39
C ALA A 219 -6.94 -16.33 -2.80
N LYS A 220 -8.16 -16.02 -3.23
CA LYS A 220 -8.36 -15.19 -4.42
C LYS A 220 -7.68 -13.86 -4.17
N THR A 221 -6.43 -13.77 -4.58
CA THR A 221 -5.71 -12.51 -4.61
C THR A 221 -6.56 -11.52 -5.40
N GLY A 222 -6.56 -10.23 -5.01
CA GLY A 222 -7.23 -9.20 -5.80
C GLY A 222 -6.81 -9.20 -7.27
N LEU A 223 -5.70 -9.86 -7.63
CA LEU A 223 -5.23 -10.14 -8.99
C LEU A 223 -6.16 -11.08 -9.77
N ALA A 224 -6.75 -12.11 -9.15
CA ALA A 224 -7.71 -13.00 -9.82
C ALA A 224 -9.03 -12.31 -10.14
N GLN A 225 -9.31 -11.16 -9.52
CA GLN A 225 -10.49 -10.32 -9.80
C GLN A 225 -10.17 -9.16 -10.73
N THR A 226 -8.89 -8.93 -11.09
CA THR A 226 -8.54 -7.88 -12.03
C THR A 226 -8.68 -8.41 -13.45
N GLU A 227 -9.53 -7.74 -14.24
CA GLU A 227 -9.73 -7.96 -15.70
C GLU A 227 -8.42 -7.89 -16.51
N LEU A 228 -7.29 -7.52 -15.91
CA LEU A 228 -5.94 -7.47 -16.48
C LEU A 228 -5.38 -8.83 -16.90
N VAL A 229 -5.86 -9.91 -16.31
CA VAL A 229 -5.50 -11.28 -16.71
C VAL A 229 -5.98 -11.61 -18.13
N GLN A 230 -6.81 -10.76 -18.72
CA GLN A 230 -7.39 -10.97 -20.04
C GLN A 230 -6.57 -10.38 -21.20
N THR A 231 -5.44 -9.71 -20.98
CA THR A 231 -4.57 -9.34 -22.09
C THR A 231 -3.88 -10.57 -22.69
N GLU A 232 -3.79 -10.67 -24.03
CA GLU A 232 -3.24 -11.85 -24.73
C GLU A 232 -1.84 -12.31 -24.22
N LEU A 233 -1.01 -11.39 -23.69
CA LEU A 233 0.29 -11.73 -23.10
C LEU A 233 0.16 -12.34 -21.69
N ALA A 234 -0.82 -11.87 -20.91
CA ALA A 234 -1.17 -12.47 -19.63
C ALA A 234 -1.86 -13.82 -19.82
N GLN A 235 -2.70 -13.95 -20.87
CA GLN A 235 -3.42 -15.19 -21.18
C GLN A 235 -2.50 -16.37 -21.53
N THR A 236 -1.35 -16.15 -22.16
CA THR A 236 -0.51 -17.24 -22.64
C THR A 236 0.39 -17.87 -21.59
N LYS A 237 0.81 -17.14 -20.54
CA LYS A 237 1.71 -17.67 -19.50
C LYS A 237 1.15 -17.58 -18.08
N LEU A 238 0.42 -16.52 -17.73
CA LEU A 238 -0.23 -16.36 -16.43
C LEU A 238 -1.58 -17.06 -16.31
N ALA A 239 -2.30 -17.26 -17.42
CA ALA A 239 -3.63 -17.89 -17.38
C ALA A 239 -3.62 -19.38 -17.02
N LYS A 240 -2.48 -20.07 -17.13
CA LYS A 240 -2.33 -21.44 -16.62
C LYS A 240 -2.26 -21.49 -15.09
N ASP A 241 -1.92 -20.37 -14.45
CA ASP A 241 -1.74 -20.23 -13.00
C ASP A 241 -2.96 -19.55 -12.31
N ASN A 242 -4.09 -19.39 -13.03
CA ASN A 242 -5.30 -18.69 -12.55
C ASN A 242 -6.02 -19.41 -11.39
N ASP A 243 -5.70 -20.69 -11.14
CA ASP A 243 -6.28 -21.49 -10.05
C ASP A 243 -5.52 -21.34 -8.72
N GLY A 244 -4.53 -20.42 -8.66
CA GLY A 244 -3.61 -20.26 -7.53
C GLY A 244 -2.35 -21.11 -7.69
N LEU A 245 -1.34 -20.85 -6.84
CA LEU A 245 -0.08 -21.59 -6.86
C LEU A 245 -0.23 -22.95 -6.16
N ASP A 246 0.25 -24.01 -6.81
CA ASP A 246 0.44 -25.29 -6.16
C ASP A 246 1.72 -25.26 -5.30
N ALA A 247 1.55 -25.15 -4.00
CA ALA A 247 2.66 -25.10 -3.05
C ALA A 247 3.49 -26.42 -3.00
N ASP A 248 2.97 -27.51 -3.52
CA ASP A 248 3.62 -28.82 -3.50
C ASP A 248 4.25 -29.18 -4.86
N ALA A 249 4.12 -28.29 -5.87
CA ALA A 249 4.76 -28.45 -7.17
C ALA A 249 6.31 -28.53 -7.06
N PRO A 250 7.00 -29.10 -8.08
CA PRO A 250 8.45 -29.05 -8.18
C PRO A 250 8.95 -27.60 -8.16
N LEU A 251 10.12 -27.32 -7.54
CA LEU A 251 10.67 -25.96 -7.45
C LEU A 251 10.89 -25.31 -8.81
N THR A 252 11.20 -26.10 -9.83
CA THR A 252 11.37 -25.65 -11.23
C THR A 252 10.08 -25.11 -11.86
N GLU A 253 8.93 -25.41 -11.28
CA GLU A 253 7.62 -24.89 -11.66
C GLU A 253 7.16 -23.80 -10.68
N LEU A 254 7.28 -24.06 -9.38
CA LEU A 254 6.81 -23.18 -8.31
C LEU A 254 7.51 -21.81 -8.32
N LEU A 255 8.85 -21.76 -8.37
CA LEU A 255 9.59 -20.50 -8.23
C LEU A 255 9.38 -19.55 -9.41
N PRO A 256 9.38 -19.98 -10.69
CA PRO A 256 9.01 -19.11 -11.80
C PRO A 256 7.55 -18.64 -11.73
N ALA A 257 6.62 -19.50 -11.30
CA ALA A 257 5.22 -19.12 -11.13
C ALA A 257 5.05 -18.10 -9.98
N LEU A 258 5.69 -18.33 -8.85
CA LEU A 258 5.70 -17.37 -7.73
C LEU A 258 6.26 -16.01 -8.17
N LEU A 259 7.40 -16.00 -8.89
CA LEU A 259 7.97 -14.76 -9.43
C LEU A 259 6.98 -14.03 -10.33
N SER A 260 6.24 -14.75 -11.20
CA SER A 260 5.20 -14.16 -12.05
C SER A 260 4.10 -13.49 -11.25
N HIS A 261 3.60 -14.13 -10.18
CA HIS A 261 2.55 -13.57 -9.34
C HIS A 261 3.01 -12.33 -8.58
N VAL A 262 4.21 -12.38 -8.01
CA VAL A 262 4.80 -11.21 -7.33
C VAL A 262 5.07 -10.07 -8.30
N ALA A 263 5.62 -10.36 -9.47
CA ALA A 263 5.87 -9.36 -10.51
C ALA A 263 4.58 -8.68 -10.98
N ALA A 264 3.52 -9.46 -11.19
CA ALA A 264 2.21 -8.93 -11.58
C ALA A 264 1.59 -8.06 -10.48
N ALA A 265 1.66 -8.49 -9.23
CA ALA A 265 1.15 -7.74 -8.07
C ALA A 265 1.87 -6.40 -7.89
N ILE A 266 3.19 -6.39 -8.01
CA ILE A 266 4.00 -5.17 -7.89
C ILE A 266 3.79 -4.25 -9.11
N ALA A 267 3.66 -4.80 -10.33
CA ALA A 267 3.33 -4.03 -11.53
C ALA A 267 1.96 -3.35 -11.42
N ASP A 268 0.94 -4.07 -10.91
CA ASP A 268 -0.38 -3.53 -10.63
C ASP A 268 -0.32 -2.33 -9.68
N THR A 269 0.36 -2.49 -8.56
CA THR A 269 0.50 -1.42 -7.55
C THR A 269 1.29 -0.23 -8.10
N ALA A 270 2.37 -0.45 -8.85
CA ALA A 270 3.16 0.61 -9.47
C ALA A 270 2.33 1.41 -10.50
N GLY A 271 1.51 0.73 -11.33
CA GLY A 271 0.58 1.39 -12.25
C GLY A 271 -0.45 2.25 -11.53
N ARG A 272 -0.98 1.77 -10.40
CA ARG A 272 -1.91 2.52 -9.55
C ARG A 272 -1.24 3.73 -8.88
N TRP A 273 0.01 3.62 -8.38
CA TRP A 273 0.76 4.77 -7.85
C TRP A 273 0.91 5.88 -8.89
N LEU A 274 1.25 5.51 -10.14
CA LEU A 274 1.36 6.49 -11.23
C LEU A 274 0.03 7.20 -11.50
N ALA A 275 -1.06 6.47 -11.61
CA ALA A 275 -2.38 7.07 -11.80
C ALA A 275 -2.83 7.92 -10.60
N ALA A 276 -2.47 7.54 -9.38
CA ALA A 276 -2.75 8.29 -8.16
C ALA A 276 -1.90 9.57 -8.00
N GLY A 277 -0.83 9.74 -8.79
CA GLY A 277 0.14 10.82 -8.56
C GLY A 277 0.95 10.63 -7.27
N PHE A 278 1.06 9.39 -6.80
CA PHE A 278 1.71 9.07 -5.54
C PHE A 278 3.21 8.80 -5.72
N VAL A 279 4.01 9.39 -4.84
CA VAL A 279 5.46 9.19 -4.74
C VAL A 279 5.75 8.55 -3.40
N HIS A 280 6.12 7.27 -3.40
CA HIS A 280 6.46 6.54 -2.17
C HIS A 280 7.70 7.09 -1.48
N GLY A 281 8.71 7.44 -2.26
CA GLY A 281 9.94 8.09 -1.82
C GLY A 281 11.05 7.18 -1.32
N VAL A 282 10.75 5.95 -0.89
CA VAL A 282 11.76 4.96 -0.45
C VAL A 282 11.36 3.57 -0.96
N LEU A 283 11.75 3.25 -2.19
CA LEU A 283 11.46 1.97 -2.83
C LEU A 283 12.65 1.00 -2.73
N ASN A 284 13.13 0.82 -1.51
CA ASN A 284 14.07 -0.23 -1.15
C ASN A 284 13.40 -1.61 -1.27
N THR A 285 14.17 -2.68 -1.44
CA THR A 285 13.60 -4.04 -1.58
C THR A 285 12.91 -4.54 -0.31
N ASP A 286 13.23 -3.99 0.84
CA ASP A 286 12.55 -4.22 2.12
C ASP A 286 11.20 -3.47 2.23
N ASN A 287 10.89 -2.58 1.29
CA ASN A 287 9.62 -1.87 1.19
C ASN A 287 8.69 -2.41 0.07
N PHE A 288 8.99 -3.60 -0.45
CA PHE A 288 8.09 -4.34 -1.33
C PHE A 288 7.56 -5.59 -0.64
N ASN A 289 6.26 -5.58 -0.37
CA ASN A 289 5.53 -6.73 0.13
C ASN A 289 5.44 -7.80 -0.96
N ILE A 290 5.56 -9.07 -0.57
CA ILE A 290 5.48 -10.18 -1.52
C ILE A 290 4.12 -10.28 -2.22
N THR A 291 3.05 -9.78 -1.61
CA THR A 291 1.70 -9.69 -2.18
C THR A 291 1.48 -8.45 -3.06
N GLY A 292 2.50 -7.59 -3.22
CA GLY A 292 2.41 -6.33 -3.96
C GLY A 292 1.66 -5.21 -3.23
N GLU A 293 1.13 -5.45 -2.04
CA GLU A 293 0.45 -4.43 -1.27
C GLU A 293 1.40 -3.30 -0.88
N SER A 294 1.00 -2.05 -1.15
CA SER A 294 1.79 -0.86 -0.80
C SER A 294 1.78 -0.64 0.71
N PHE A 295 2.92 -0.32 1.31
CA PHE A 295 3.03 -0.12 2.76
C PHE A 295 4.30 0.66 3.14
N ASP A 296 4.44 0.97 4.45
CA ASP A 296 5.61 1.60 5.08
C ASP A 296 5.89 3.03 4.60
N TYR A 297 4.88 3.88 4.76
CA TYR A 297 4.89 5.25 4.29
C TYR A 297 5.74 6.16 5.17
N GLY A 298 6.95 6.48 4.68
CA GLY A 298 7.86 7.46 5.28
C GLY A 298 7.68 8.85 4.68
N PRO A 299 8.59 9.25 3.75
CA PRO A 299 8.61 10.61 3.19
C PRO A 299 7.67 10.82 2.00
N TRP A 300 6.63 10.06 1.83
CA TRP A 300 5.73 10.08 0.68
C TRP A 300 5.20 11.48 0.31
N ARG A 301 4.79 11.64 -0.96
CA ARG A 301 4.14 12.84 -1.52
C ARG A 301 3.02 12.45 -2.49
N PHE A 302 2.08 13.35 -2.71
CA PHE A 302 1.23 13.37 -3.90
C PHE A 302 1.64 14.55 -4.77
N LEU A 303 1.55 14.38 -6.08
CA LEU A 303 1.92 15.41 -7.05
C LEU A 303 0.97 16.62 -6.97
N PRO A 304 1.47 17.86 -6.80
CA PRO A 304 0.64 19.05 -6.97
C PRO A 304 0.31 19.30 -8.45
N SER A 305 1.25 19.08 -9.35
CA SER A 305 1.12 19.05 -10.82
C SER A 305 2.00 17.93 -11.37
N PHE A 306 1.89 17.61 -12.67
CA PHE A 306 2.67 16.51 -13.25
C PHE A 306 4.17 16.86 -13.33
N GLU A 307 4.93 16.31 -12.42
CA GLU A 307 6.36 16.49 -12.30
C GLU A 307 7.09 15.13 -12.17
N PRO A 308 7.54 14.52 -13.28
CA PRO A 308 8.21 13.22 -13.25
C PRO A 308 9.48 13.16 -12.38
N GLY A 309 10.14 14.30 -12.18
CA GLY A 309 11.35 14.43 -11.37
C GLY A 309 11.12 14.59 -9.87
N LEU A 310 9.86 14.74 -9.43
CA LEU A 310 9.56 14.98 -8.01
C LEU A 310 10.01 13.80 -7.14
N THR A 311 10.81 14.09 -6.11
CA THR A 311 11.22 13.14 -5.07
C THR A 311 10.50 13.46 -3.76
N ALA A 312 10.09 12.42 -3.03
CA ALA A 312 9.48 12.61 -1.72
C ALA A 312 10.53 12.71 -0.59
N ALA A 313 11.63 11.98 -0.70
CA ALA A 313 12.71 11.94 0.28
C ALA A 313 13.76 13.03 -0.01
N TYR A 314 14.01 13.92 0.94
CA TYR A 314 15.00 14.99 0.80
C TYR A 314 16.43 14.48 0.60
N PHE A 315 16.71 13.25 1.04
CA PHE A 315 18.00 12.58 0.91
C PHE A 315 18.17 11.81 -0.42
N ASP A 316 17.12 11.69 -1.24
CA ASP A 316 17.20 11.12 -2.58
C ASP A 316 17.67 12.16 -3.60
N GLN A 317 18.92 12.59 -3.47
CA GLN A 317 19.53 13.63 -4.33
C GLN A 317 19.70 13.19 -5.78
N THR A 318 19.71 11.88 -6.04
CA THR A 318 19.85 11.32 -7.40
C THR A 318 18.52 11.13 -8.11
N GLY A 319 17.41 11.32 -7.41
CA GLY A 319 16.08 11.04 -7.92
C GLY A 319 15.85 9.55 -8.23
N ARG A 320 16.51 8.64 -7.49
CA ARG A 320 16.38 7.20 -7.71
C ARG A 320 14.93 6.75 -7.61
N TYR A 321 14.19 7.31 -6.66
CA TYR A 321 12.79 7.00 -6.38
C TYR A 321 11.86 8.17 -6.74
N ALA A 322 12.27 9.01 -7.69
CA ALA A 322 11.40 10.05 -8.25
C ALA A 322 10.13 9.43 -8.85
N TYR A 323 9.04 10.18 -8.91
CA TYR A 323 7.75 9.73 -9.41
C TYR A 323 7.88 8.95 -10.73
N GLY A 324 8.53 9.53 -11.75
CA GLY A 324 8.69 8.90 -13.06
C GLY A 324 9.67 7.72 -13.10
N ARG A 325 10.36 7.41 -12.00
CA ARG A 325 11.29 6.27 -11.88
C ARG A 325 10.79 5.15 -10.98
N GLN A 326 9.60 5.28 -10.43
CA GLN A 326 9.05 4.26 -9.51
C GLN A 326 8.83 2.91 -10.20
N SER A 327 8.44 2.92 -11.48
CA SER A 327 8.28 1.69 -12.29
C SER A 327 9.61 0.94 -12.44
N ASP A 328 10.71 1.67 -12.71
CA ASP A 328 12.04 1.07 -12.84
C ASP A 328 12.54 0.54 -11.49
N ALA A 329 12.28 1.26 -10.40
CA ALA A 329 12.64 0.84 -9.06
C ALA A 329 11.86 -0.43 -8.65
N ALA A 330 10.58 -0.52 -9.02
CA ALA A 330 9.73 -1.69 -8.78
C ALA A 330 10.21 -2.91 -9.57
N LEU A 331 10.46 -2.77 -10.89
CA LEU A 331 11.05 -3.87 -11.68
C LEU A 331 12.40 -4.30 -11.12
N TRP A 332 13.26 -3.33 -10.77
CA TRP A 332 14.54 -3.65 -10.18
C TRP A 332 14.43 -4.47 -8.89
N ALA A 333 13.45 -4.15 -8.02
CA ALA A 333 13.19 -4.92 -6.82
C ALA A 333 12.73 -6.36 -7.14
N VAL A 334 11.87 -6.54 -8.15
CA VAL A 334 11.45 -7.87 -8.62
C VAL A 334 12.62 -8.66 -9.23
N CYS A 335 13.54 -8.01 -9.95
CA CYS A 335 14.79 -8.65 -10.41
C CYS A 335 15.64 -9.12 -9.22
N ARG A 336 15.68 -8.36 -8.12
CA ARG A 336 16.39 -8.79 -6.89
C ARG A 336 15.73 -10.01 -6.23
N LEU A 337 14.40 -10.18 -6.37
CA LEU A 337 13.74 -11.43 -5.97
C LEU A 337 14.14 -12.59 -6.89
N ALA A 338 14.16 -12.37 -8.21
CA ALA A 338 14.57 -13.40 -9.18
C ALA A 338 16.00 -13.91 -8.90
N ASP A 339 16.93 -12.99 -8.55
CA ASP A 339 18.31 -13.37 -8.18
C ASP A 339 18.37 -14.36 -7.01
N CYS A 340 17.38 -14.35 -6.11
CA CYS A 340 17.34 -15.30 -5.00
C CYS A 340 17.08 -16.75 -5.47
N PHE A 341 16.57 -16.93 -6.68
CA PHE A 341 16.13 -18.23 -7.21
C PHE A 341 17.11 -18.86 -8.22
N VAL A 342 18.13 -18.12 -8.69
CA VAL A 342 19.03 -18.56 -9.78
C VAL A 342 19.85 -19.83 -9.48
N LYS A 343 20.01 -20.19 -8.19
CA LYS A 343 20.67 -21.44 -7.79
C LYS A 343 19.73 -22.65 -7.81
N LEU A 344 18.42 -22.43 -7.85
CA LEU A 344 17.38 -23.45 -7.74
C LEU A 344 16.68 -23.73 -9.07
N VAL A 345 16.67 -22.76 -9.99
CA VAL A 345 15.99 -22.86 -11.27
C VAL A 345 16.82 -22.19 -12.37
N PRO A 346 16.67 -22.58 -13.66
CA PRO A 346 17.38 -21.94 -14.76
C PRO A 346 17.07 -20.44 -14.85
N GLN A 347 18.12 -19.62 -15.01
CA GLN A 347 18.00 -18.16 -15.13
C GLN A 347 17.03 -17.75 -16.25
N LYS A 348 17.06 -18.45 -17.38
CA LYS A 348 16.19 -18.18 -18.53
C LYS A 348 14.71 -18.24 -18.17
N ASP A 349 14.30 -19.17 -17.32
CA ASP A 349 12.90 -19.34 -16.91
C ASP A 349 12.45 -18.13 -16.05
N LEU A 350 13.35 -17.55 -15.26
CA LEU A 350 13.09 -16.35 -14.46
C LEU A 350 13.00 -15.09 -15.34
N GLU A 351 13.95 -14.93 -16.28
CA GLU A 351 13.96 -13.79 -17.23
C GLU A 351 12.68 -13.74 -18.08
N ASP A 352 12.21 -14.91 -18.55
CA ASP A 352 10.97 -15.00 -19.33
C ASP A 352 9.74 -14.54 -18.55
N ARG A 353 9.74 -14.69 -17.22
CA ARG A 353 8.65 -14.24 -16.35
C ARG A 353 8.68 -12.72 -16.10
N LEU A 354 9.86 -12.12 -16.05
CA LEU A 354 10.02 -10.68 -15.87
C LEU A 354 9.58 -9.86 -17.08
N ALA A 355 9.59 -10.44 -18.29
CA ALA A 355 9.22 -9.74 -19.53
C ALA A 355 7.78 -9.21 -19.52
N ALA A 356 6.87 -9.77 -18.71
CA ALA A 356 5.48 -9.32 -18.60
C ALA A 356 5.29 -8.07 -17.72
N PHE A 357 6.30 -7.63 -16.98
CA PHE A 357 6.16 -6.57 -15.97
C PHE A 357 5.64 -5.24 -16.55
N TYR A 358 6.33 -4.66 -17.54
CA TYR A 358 5.90 -3.39 -18.14
C TYR A 358 4.56 -3.48 -18.88
N PRO A 359 4.29 -4.50 -19.70
CA PRO A 359 2.96 -4.67 -20.27
C PRO A 359 1.82 -4.69 -19.24
N LEU A 360 2.01 -5.37 -18.10
CA LEU A 360 1.02 -5.39 -17.02
C LEU A 360 0.88 -4.02 -16.34
N LEU A 361 2.00 -3.35 -16.06
CA LEU A 361 2.01 -2.00 -15.48
C LEU A 361 1.29 -0.99 -16.39
N GLU A 362 1.62 -0.96 -17.68
CA GLU A 362 1.01 -0.05 -18.65
C GLU A 362 -0.49 -0.28 -18.80
N ALA A 363 -0.91 -1.54 -18.87
CA ALA A 363 -2.32 -1.90 -18.91
C ALA A 363 -3.06 -1.45 -17.65
N ARG A 364 -2.45 -1.64 -16.47
CA ARG A 364 -3.02 -1.16 -15.20
C ARG A 364 -3.10 0.36 -15.16
N LEU A 365 -2.02 1.05 -15.51
CA LEU A 365 -1.99 2.51 -15.55
C LEU A 365 -3.12 3.06 -16.42
N ALA A 366 -3.29 2.52 -17.64
CA ALA A 366 -4.34 2.96 -18.57
C ALA A 366 -5.76 2.74 -17.97
N LYS A 367 -6.04 1.56 -17.43
CA LYS A 367 -7.33 1.26 -16.77
C LYS A 367 -7.55 2.14 -15.54
N GLN A 368 -6.52 2.41 -14.75
CA GLN A 368 -6.64 3.24 -13.56
C GLN A 368 -6.88 4.72 -13.92
N MET A 369 -6.29 5.21 -15.00
CA MET A 369 -6.61 6.54 -15.51
C MET A 369 -8.06 6.66 -16.00
N GLN A 370 -8.57 5.66 -16.72
CA GLN A 370 -9.99 5.61 -17.10
C GLN A 370 -10.89 5.58 -15.86
N TRP A 371 -10.51 4.82 -14.84
CA TRP A 371 -11.24 4.77 -13.58
C TRP A 371 -11.27 6.15 -12.89
N ARG A 372 -10.15 6.86 -12.84
CA ARG A 372 -10.07 8.22 -12.28
C ARG A 372 -10.88 9.24 -13.11
N LEU A 373 -10.90 9.11 -14.42
CA LEU A 373 -11.74 9.92 -15.32
C LEU A 373 -13.23 9.54 -15.22
N GLY A 374 -13.58 8.45 -14.54
CA GLY A 374 -14.96 7.96 -14.46
C GLY A 374 -15.55 7.55 -15.80
N VAL A 375 -14.74 6.98 -16.70
CA VAL A 375 -15.15 6.62 -18.06
C VAL A 375 -15.00 5.13 -18.35
N VAL A 376 -15.78 4.67 -19.33
CA VAL A 376 -15.67 3.33 -19.94
C VAL A 376 -15.80 3.47 -21.45
N PHE A 377 -15.23 2.52 -22.17
CA PHE A 377 -15.37 2.39 -23.63
C PHE A 377 -16.15 1.12 -23.95
N ASP A 378 -16.92 1.14 -25.04
CA ASP A 378 -17.73 -0.01 -25.45
C ASP A 378 -16.90 -1.20 -25.94
N GLU A 379 -15.72 -0.92 -26.51
CA GLU A 379 -14.81 -1.93 -27.05
C GLU A 379 -13.45 -1.83 -26.31
N GLU A 380 -12.86 -2.97 -26.03
CA GLU A 380 -11.48 -3.04 -25.52
C GLU A 380 -10.50 -2.71 -26.66
N ASP A 381 -9.63 -1.73 -26.41
CA ASP A 381 -8.56 -1.34 -27.32
C ASP A 381 -7.33 -0.92 -26.48
N PRO A 382 -6.41 -1.86 -26.19
CA PRO A 382 -5.22 -1.56 -25.38
C PRO A 382 -4.34 -0.46 -25.98
N ALA A 383 -4.31 -0.33 -27.32
CA ALA A 383 -3.50 0.69 -27.99
C ALA A 383 -4.07 2.10 -27.75
N ARG A 384 -5.40 2.27 -27.88
CA ARG A 384 -6.14 3.50 -27.55
C ARG A 384 -5.94 3.83 -26.06
N ASP A 385 -6.12 2.85 -25.18
CA ASP A 385 -6.06 3.05 -23.73
C ASP A 385 -4.64 3.52 -23.29
N ALA A 386 -3.60 2.91 -23.84
CA ALA A 386 -2.23 3.34 -23.62
C ALA A 386 -1.93 4.72 -24.24
N ALA A 387 -2.50 5.04 -25.42
CA ALA A 387 -2.38 6.35 -26.04
C ALA A 387 -3.02 7.42 -25.15
N LEU A 388 -4.25 7.21 -24.68
CA LEU A 388 -4.96 8.13 -23.79
C LEU A 388 -4.13 8.42 -22.52
N ALA A 389 -3.53 7.41 -21.90
CA ALA A 389 -2.69 7.59 -20.71
C ALA A 389 -1.45 8.48 -21.01
N ARG A 390 -0.79 8.26 -22.15
CA ARG A 390 0.36 9.09 -22.59
C ARG A 390 -0.06 10.53 -22.87
N ASP A 391 -1.19 10.72 -23.58
CA ASP A 391 -1.72 12.04 -23.94
C ASP A 391 -2.11 12.85 -22.71
N ILE A 392 -2.72 12.21 -21.68
CA ILE A 392 -3.02 12.85 -20.38
C ILE A 392 -1.74 13.34 -19.72
N PHE A 393 -0.71 12.51 -19.60
CA PHE A 393 0.57 12.94 -19.03
C PHE A 393 1.26 14.02 -19.86
N GLY A 394 1.17 13.94 -21.18
CA GLY A 394 1.67 14.97 -22.10
C GLY A 394 0.99 16.31 -21.88
N ALA A 395 -0.34 16.32 -21.84
CA ALA A 395 -1.13 17.52 -21.59
C ALA A 395 -0.92 18.09 -20.18
N ALA A 396 -0.90 17.23 -19.16
CA ALA A 396 -0.63 17.65 -17.78
C ALA A 396 0.77 18.28 -17.61
N LYS A 397 1.78 17.73 -18.31
CA LYS A 397 3.15 18.30 -18.32
C LYS A 397 3.18 19.67 -18.98
N GLN A 398 2.46 19.85 -20.06
CA GLN A 398 2.49 21.11 -20.84
C GLN A 398 1.64 22.20 -20.17
N SER A 399 0.45 21.86 -19.69
CA SER A 399 -0.48 22.82 -19.06
C SER A 399 -0.09 23.19 -17.62
N GLN A 400 0.70 22.33 -16.93
CA GLN A 400 1.03 22.45 -15.51
C GLN A 400 -0.20 22.58 -14.60
N CYS A 401 -1.34 22.02 -15.01
CA CYS A 401 -2.57 21.99 -14.19
C CYS A 401 -2.38 21.13 -12.94
N GLY A 402 -3.24 21.30 -11.95
CA GLY A 402 -3.27 20.48 -10.76
C GLY A 402 -3.49 19.00 -11.09
N PHE A 403 -2.67 18.09 -10.52
CA PHE A 403 -2.73 16.67 -10.88
C PHE A 403 -4.10 16.05 -10.54
N ASP A 404 -4.61 16.25 -9.33
CA ASP A 404 -5.95 15.77 -8.96
C ASP A 404 -7.05 16.58 -9.63
N GLN A 405 -6.80 17.89 -9.89
CA GLN A 405 -7.75 18.78 -10.50
C GLN A 405 -8.13 18.34 -11.93
N MET A 406 -7.15 17.90 -12.75
CA MET A 406 -7.45 17.46 -14.11
C MET A 406 -8.41 16.26 -14.16
N PHE A 407 -8.22 15.27 -13.28
CA PHE A 407 -9.14 14.13 -13.19
C PHE A 407 -10.52 14.54 -12.70
N HIS A 408 -10.56 15.46 -11.73
CA HIS A 408 -11.81 16.02 -11.23
C HIS A 408 -12.57 16.77 -12.32
N ASP A 409 -11.91 17.64 -13.08
CA ASP A 409 -12.53 18.47 -14.12
C ASP A 409 -12.96 17.69 -15.35
N LEU A 410 -12.26 16.62 -15.69
CA LEU A 410 -12.54 15.75 -16.83
C LEU A 410 -13.39 14.52 -16.45
N TYR A 411 -13.85 14.40 -15.21
CA TYR A 411 -14.66 13.26 -14.76
C TYR A 411 -15.95 13.14 -15.57
N GLY A 412 -16.25 11.91 -16.04
CA GLY A 412 -17.37 11.62 -16.94
C GLY A 412 -17.04 11.84 -18.42
N GLY A 413 -15.78 12.11 -18.78
CA GLY A 413 -15.28 12.16 -20.14
C GLY A 413 -15.51 13.49 -20.88
N LYS A 414 -15.79 14.57 -20.14
CA LYS A 414 -15.96 15.92 -20.70
C LYS A 414 -15.32 16.95 -19.78
N ALA A 415 -14.74 18.00 -20.36
CA ALA A 415 -14.32 19.16 -19.60
C ALA A 415 -15.56 19.85 -18.99
N ARG A 416 -15.57 19.96 -17.66
CA ARG A 416 -16.66 20.55 -16.88
C ARG A 416 -16.42 22.02 -16.52
N VAL A 417 -15.23 22.50 -16.81
CA VAL A 417 -14.78 23.89 -16.57
C VAL A 417 -13.97 24.36 -17.78
N ASP A 418 -13.78 25.67 -17.91
CA ASP A 418 -12.91 26.28 -18.91
C ASP A 418 -11.42 25.95 -18.62
N GLY A 419 -10.54 26.09 -19.62
CA GLY A 419 -9.09 25.90 -19.47
C GLY A 419 -8.54 24.62 -20.08
N TYR A 420 -9.39 23.84 -20.75
CA TYR A 420 -9.01 22.62 -21.48
C TYR A 420 -9.03 22.79 -22.99
N ASP A 421 -9.16 24.04 -23.50
CA ASP A 421 -9.23 24.36 -24.94
C ASP A 421 -7.87 24.43 -25.61
N ASP A 422 -6.76 24.39 -24.85
CA ASP A 422 -5.40 24.40 -25.36
C ASP A 422 -5.10 23.18 -26.23
N ASP A 423 -4.27 23.37 -27.26
CA ASP A 423 -3.87 22.32 -28.20
C ASP A 423 -3.33 21.04 -27.54
N CYS A 424 -2.71 21.14 -26.36
CA CYS A 424 -2.19 20.00 -25.63
C CYS A 424 -3.29 19.05 -25.12
N TRP A 425 -4.51 19.55 -24.86
CA TRP A 425 -5.64 18.74 -24.40
C TRP A 425 -6.45 18.14 -25.55
N ARG A 426 -6.27 18.60 -26.78
CA ARG A 426 -7.04 18.16 -27.95
C ARG A 426 -7.04 16.63 -28.11
N PRO A 427 -5.88 15.91 -28.08
CA PRO A 427 -5.87 14.46 -28.24
C PRO A 427 -6.65 13.74 -27.13
N VAL A 428 -6.56 14.23 -25.89
CA VAL A 428 -7.30 13.69 -24.74
C VAL A 428 -8.81 13.86 -24.95
N LEU A 429 -9.26 15.07 -25.29
CA LEU A 429 -10.70 15.36 -25.49
C LEU A 429 -11.27 14.60 -26.68
N GLU A 430 -10.52 14.46 -27.79
CA GLU A 430 -10.91 13.66 -28.94
C GLU A 430 -11.10 12.18 -28.59
N ALA A 431 -10.14 11.59 -27.84
CA ALA A 431 -10.25 10.21 -27.35
C ALA A 431 -11.46 10.01 -26.42
N LEU A 432 -11.74 10.99 -25.55
CA LEU A 432 -12.87 10.94 -24.61
C LEU A 432 -14.24 11.08 -25.29
N GLN A 433 -14.35 11.56 -26.57
CA GLN A 433 -15.61 11.61 -27.28
C GLN A 433 -16.26 10.22 -27.51
N ALA A 434 -15.44 9.17 -27.61
CA ALA A 434 -15.91 7.79 -27.73
C ALA A 434 -16.21 7.14 -26.37
N ALA A 435 -15.86 7.80 -25.26
CA ALA A 435 -16.07 7.28 -23.91
C ALA A 435 -17.48 7.58 -23.40
N LYS A 436 -17.95 6.73 -22.47
CA LYS A 436 -19.18 6.93 -21.71
C LYS A 436 -18.86 7.12 -20.24
N PRO A 437 -19.63 7.96 -19.51
CA PRO A 437 -19.50 8.00 -18.06
C PRO A 437 -19.76 6.62 -17.45
N ARG A 438 -18.83 6.14 -16.61
CA ARG A 438 -18.97 4.88 -15.89
C ARG A 438 -20.17 4.91 -14.93
N ASN A 439 -20.35 6.02 -14.23
CA ASN A 439 -21.48 6.30 -13.35
C ASN A 439 -21.96 7.74 -13.54
N PRO A 440 -22.97 7.98 -14.41
CA PRO A 440 -23.47 9.33 -14.63
C PRO A 440 -24.00 10.03 -13.37
N ALA A 441 -24.61 9.26 -12.44
CA ALA A 441 -25.14 9.82 -11.20
C ALA A 441 -24.06 10.32 -10.24
N ALA A 442 -22.81 9.88 -10.40
CA ALA A 442 -21.69 10.37 -9.58
C ALA A 442 -21.44 11.88 -9.80
N LEU A 443 -21.77 12.41 -10.97
CA LEU A 443 -21.61 13.85 -11.26
C LEU A 443 -22.48 14.74 -10.37
N ASP A 444 -23.59 14.23 -9.84
CA ASP A 444 -24.47 14.94 -8.91
C ASP A 444 -23.95 14.89 -7.45
N HIS A 445 -22.90 14.08 -7.19
CA HIS A 445 -22.32 13.96 -5.85
C HIS A 445 -21.60 15.26 -5.44
N PRO A 446 -21.70 15.72 -4.18
CA PRO A 446 -21.06 16.96 -3.70
C PRO A 446 -19.55 17.04 -3.99
N HIS A 447 -18.85 15.92 -3.99
CA HIS A 447 -17.43 15.87 -4.36
C HIS A 447 -17.19 16.46 -5.76
N PHE A 448 -17.96 16.05 -6.78
CA PHE A 448 -17.81 16.53 -8.14
C PHE A 448 -18.51 17.86 -8.40
N GLN A 449 -19.34 18.35 -7.49
CA GLN A 449 -19.94 19.69 -7.54
C GLN A 449 -19.02 20.77 -6.96
N SER A 450 -17.96 20.38 -6.25
CA SER A 450 -16.93 21.30 -5.78
C SER A 450 -16.13 21.86 -6.96
N ALA A 451 -15.77 23.14 -6.88
CA ALA A 451 -14.86 23.74 -7.86
C ALA A 451 -13.40 23.28 -7.70
N LYS A 452 -13.05 22.75 -6.53
CA LYS A 452 -11.69 22.33 -6.19
C LYS A 452 -11.66 20.84 -5.91
N ALA A 453 -10.74 20.13 -6.57
CA ALA A 453 -10.46 18.73 -6.30
C ALA A 453 -9.96 18.52 -4.86
N LEU A 454 -10.26 17.36 -4.29
CA LEU A 454 -9.60 16.90 -3.08
C LEU A 454 -8.18 16.45 -3.45
N SER A 455 -7.18 17.01 -2.78
CA SER A 455 -5.76 16.70 -2.95
C SER A 455 -5.13 16.25 -1.64
N MET A 456 -3.87 15.84 -1.65
CA MET A 456 -3.10 15.47 -0.45
C MET A 456 -1.64 15.96 -0.61
N THR A 457 -1.49 17.24 -0.97
CA THR A 457 -0.15 17.85 -1.11
C THR A 457 0.54 17.95 0.24
N ILE A 458 1.88 18.09 0.22
CA ILE A 458 2.64 18.20 1.47
C ILE A 458 2.20 19.40 2.32
N ASP A 459 1.83 20.51 1.70
CA ASP A 459 1.39 21.71 2.41
C ASP A 459 0.08 21.43 3.16
N GLU A 460 -0.83 20.64 2.59
CA GLU A 460 -2.07 20.22 3.26
C GLU A 460 -1.76 19.27 4.44
N VAL A 461 -0.83 18.35 4.27
CA VAL A 461 -0.39 17.42 5.34
C VAL A 461 0.20 18.21 6.52
N GLU A 462 1.05 19.20 6.24
CA GLU A 462 1.63 20.06 7.29
C GLU A 462 0.57 20.96 7.94
N ALA A 463 -0.39 21.48 7.18
CA ALA A 463 -1.51 22.27 7.71
C ALA A 463 -2.42 21.43 8.64
N ILE A 464 -2.63 20.14 8.34
CA ILE A 464 -3.38 19.21 9.19
C ILE A 464 -2.59 18.89 10.48
N TRP A 465 -1.27 18.71 10.38
CA TRP A 465 -0.44 18.41 11.53
C TRP A 465 -0.29 19.60 12.50
N ALA A 466 -0.23 20.83 12.00
CA ALA A 466 0.07 22.02 12.81
C ALA A 466 -0.86 22.18 14.03
N PRO A 467 -2.20 22.15 13.94
CA PRO A 467 -3.09 22.28 15.10
C PRO A 467 -3.00 21.06 16.05
N ILE A 468 -2.73 19.85 15.56
CA ILE A 468 -2.50 18.66 16.40
C ILE A 468 -1.26 18.89 17.28
N ALA A 469 -0.18 19.38 16.68
CA ALA A 469 1.06 19.65 17.41
C ALA A 469 0.92 20.80 18.43
N ALA A 470 0.21 21.87 18.06
CA ALA A 470 0.13 23.09 18.86
C ALA A 470 -0.89 23.01 20.00
N SER A 471 -2.01 22.34 19.82
CA SER A 471 -3.17 22.40 20.72
C SER A 471 -3.99 21.12 20.81
N ASP A 472 -3.45 20.00 20.37
CA ASP A 472 -4.15 18.70 20.29
C ASP A 472 -5.50 18.77 19.53
N ASP A 473 -5.60 19.67 18.54
CA ASP A 473 -6.79 19.84 17.72
C ASP A 473 -6.75 18.93 16.49
N TRP A 474 -7.57 17.89 16.50
CA TRP A 474 -7.67 16.86 15.48
C TRP A 474 -8.75 17.13 14.42
N SER A 475 -9.43 18.29 14.51
CA SER A 475 -10.58 18.60 13.65
C SER A 475 -10.22 18.54 12.15
N LEU A 476 -9.10 19.16 11.75
CA LEU A 476 -8.67 19.16 10.34
C LEU A 476 -8.35 17.74 9.82
N LEU A 477 -7.82 16.86 10.66
CA LEU A 477 -7.61 15.45 10.27
C LEU A 477 -8.96 14.75 10.08
N SER A 478 -9.91 14.94 11.00
CA SER A 478 -11.26 14.36 10.91
C SER A 478 -11.99 14.83 9.65
N ASP A 479 -11.96 16.13 9.38
CA ASP A 479 -12.58 16.72 8.18
C ASP A 479 -11.96 16.18 6.89
N LYS A 480 -10.62 16.06 6.86
CA LYS A 480 -9.92 15.53 5.70
C LYS A 480 -10.27 14.07 5.44
N ILE A 481 -10.29 13.21 6.46
CA ILE A 481 -10.68 11.82 6.34
C ILE A 481 -12.14 11.68 5.88
N ALA A 482 -13.05 12.48 6.44
CA ALA A 482 -14.44 12.50 6.00
C ALA A 482 -14.55 12.88 4.51
N ALA A 483 -13.80 13.89 4.06
CA ALA A 483 -13.76 14.29 2.65
C ALA A 483 -13.19 13.19 1.74
N ILE A 484 -12.15 12.46 2.18
CA ILE A 484 -11.58 11.31 1.46
C ILE A 484 -12.62 10.20 1.30
N HIS A 485 -13.38 9.90 2.34
CA HIS A 485 -14.46 8.89 2.27
C HIS A 485 -15.59 9.33 1.33
N GLN A 486 -15.95 10.63 1.31
CA GLN A 486 -16.91 11.17 0.34
C GLN A 486 -16.39 11.06 -1.10
N MET A 487 -15.11 11.35 -1.34
CA MET A 487 -14.47 11.14 -2.65
C MET A 487 -14.53 9.67 -3.03
N ARG A 488 -14.12 8.75 -2.15
CA ARG A 488 -14.18 7.30 -2.38
C ARG A 488 -15.58 6.84 -2.76
N TYR A 489 -16.60 7.32 -2.06
CA TYR A 489 -18.00 7.03 -2.39
C TYR A 489 -18.38 7.55 -3.76
N ALA A 490 -18.01 8.79 -4.10
CA ALA A 490 -18.27 9.38 -5.43
C ALA A 490 -17.63 8.56 -6.55
N TYR A 491 -16.47 7.96 -6.32
CA TYR A 491 -15.81 7.04 -7.25
C TYR A 491 -16.42 5.62 -7.30
N GLY A 492 -17.46 5.34 -6.52
CA GLY A 492 -18.19 4.06 -6.52
C GLY A 492 -17.81 3.11 -5.39
N GLY A 493 -17.11 3.58 -4.36
CA GLY A 493 -16.85 2.81 -3.14
C GLY A 493 -18.12 2.60 -2.29
N ASP A 494 -18.02 1.73 -1.29
CA ASP A 494 -19.13 1.41 -0.39
C ASP A 494 -19.49 2.60 0.51
N SER A 495 -20.69 3.13 0.36
CA SER A 495 -21.25 4.23 1.15
C SER A 495 -21.55 3.84 2.61
N ALA A 496 -21.70 2.54 2.88
CA ALA A 496 -21.96 2.02 4.23
C ALA A 496 -20.68 1.75 5.03
N MET A 497 -19.51 2.04 4.46
CA MET A 497 -18.24 1.88 5.17
C MET A 497 -18.17 2.88 6.33
N PRO A 498 -17.99 2.41 7.59
CA PRO A 498 -17.92 3.30 8.73
C PRO A 498 -16.64 4.15 8.69
N LEU A 499 -16.78 5.43 9.04
CA LEU A 499 -15.65 6.32 9.27
C LEU A 499 -14.79 5.82 10.43
N PRO A 500 -13.48 6.01 10.41
CA PRO A 500 -12.64 5.75 11.57
C PRO A 500 -12.96 6.74 12.71
N SER A 501 -12.71 6.33 13.94
CA SER A 501 -12.70 7.25 15.08
C SER A 501 -11.36 7.95 15.18
N ILE A 502 -11.41 9.29 15.29
CA ILE A 502 -10.26 10.14 15.57
C ILE A 502 -10.54 10.83 16.90
N ILE A 503 -9.67 10.57 17.89
CA ILE A 503 -9.92 10.95 19.28
C ILE A 503 -8.90 12.02 19.69
N GLY A 504 -9.37 13.28 19.76
CA GLY A 504 -8.67 14.39 20.41
C GLY A 504 -9.01 14.46 21.90
N GLU A 505 -8.28 15.27 22.67
CA GLU A 505 -8.75 15.60 24.00
C GLU A 505 -10.04 16.43 23.89
N PRO A 506 -11.06 16.17 24.75
CA PRO A 506 -12.23 17.01 24.78
C PRO A 506 -11.77 18.44 25.11
N LYS A 507 -12.17 19.43 24.28
CA LYS A 507 -11.94 20.84 24.59
C LYS A 507 -12.61 21.13 25.95
N ALA A 508 -11.80 21.55 26.94
CA ALA A 508 -12.26 21.93 28.25
C ALA A 508 -13.19 23.19 28.19
#